data_cec481d95ef0859bcb27525557902e73
#
_entry.id   cec481d95ef0859bcb27525557902e73
#
_cell.length_a   1.000
_cell.length_b   1.000
_cell.length_c   1.000
_cell.angle_alpha   90.00
_cell.angle_beta   90.00
_cell.angle_gamma   90.00
#
_symmetry.space_group_name_H-M   'P 1'
#
loop_
_entity.id
_entity.type
_entity.pdbx_description
1 polymer ?
#
loop_
_entity_poly.entity_id
_entity_poly.type
_entity_poly.pdbx_seq_one_letter_code
_entity_poly.pdbx_strand_id
1 'polypeptide(L)'
;MSLEQITTGMRERVGEDCGLGASVKFDFGEDGILLLDASQVPNVVSNDDEDADCTMKISMDDFIAMTQGELDGTTAFMSGKLKIEGDMGIAMKLQG
;
A
#
# COMPACT_ATOMS: atom_id res chain seq x y z
N MET A 1 -10.02 11.25 5.74
CA MET A 1 -9.10 10.24 6.33
C MET A 1 -7.68 10.75 6.18
N SER A 2 -6.87 10.67 7.22
CA SER A 2 -5.49 11.15 7.21
C SER A 2 -4.52 9.99 7.02
N LEU A 3 -3.25 10.32 6.74
CA LEU A 3 -2.19 9.32 6.63
C LEU A 3 -2.09 8.50 7.94
N GLU A 4 -2.19 9.15 9.09
CA GLU A 4 -2.14 8.50 10.39
C GLU A 4 -3.27 7.48 10.54
N GLN A 5 -4.48 7.83 10.15
CA GLN A 5 -5.63 6.93 10.20
C GLN A 5 -5.46 5.74 9.27
N ILE A 6 -4.94 5.97 8.07
CA ILE A 6 -4.66 4.90 7.12
C ILE A 6 -3.59 3.96 7.65
N THR A 7 -2.54 4.52 8.25
CA THR A 7 -1.45 3.73 8.84
C THR A 7 -1.97 2.84 9.97
N THR A 8 -2.80 3.40 10.86
CA THR A 8 -3.41 2.63 11.94
C THR A 8 -4.31 1.52 11.41
N GLY A 9 -5.13 1.83 10.42
CA GLY A 9 -6.00 0.83 9.79
C GLY A 9 -5.21 -0.28 9.12
N MET A 10 -4.09 0.05 8.49
CA MET A 10 -3.22 -0.95 7.87
C MET A 10 -2.61 -1.88 8.92
N ARG A 11 -2.16 -1.32 10.05
CA ARG A 11 -1.61 -2.13 11.15
C ARG A 11 -2.64 -3.12 11.69
N GLU A 12 -3.88 -2.69 11.81
CA GLU A 12 -4.96 -3.56 12.28
C GLU A 12 -5.28 -4.67 11.28
N ARG A 13 -5.26 -4.36 9.99
CA ARG A 13 -5.53 -5.33 8.93
C ARG A 13 -4.42 -6.36 8.77
N VAL A 14 -3.19 -5.92 8.89
CA VAL A 14 -2.00 -6.76 8.73
C VAL A 14 -1.85 -7.72 9.91
N GLY A 15 -2.14 -7.26 11.14
CA GLY A 15 -1.90 -8.05 12.33
C GLY A 15 -0.42 -8.37 12.48
N GLU A 16 -0.10 -9.62 12.80
CA GLU A 16 1.29 -10.06 12.92
C GLU A 16 1.89 -10.47 11.59
N ASP A 17 1.09 -11.10 10.74
CA ASP A 17 1.57 -11.61 9.45
C ASP A 17 0.41 -11.64 8.45
N CYS A 18 0.53 -10.83 7.39
CA CYS A 18 -0.46 -10.83 6.32
C CYS A 18 -0.16 -11.87 5.23
N GLY A 19 0.93 -12.61 5.37
CA GLY A 19 1.30 -13.66 4.42
C GLY A 19 1.90 -13.18 3.11
N LEU A 20 2.20 -11.88 2.99
CA LEU A 20 2.75 -11.32 1.77
C LEU A 20 4.20 -11.72 1.52
N GLY A 21 5.01 -11.76 2.58
CA GLY A 21 6.42 -12.17 2.50
C GLY A 21 7.34 -11.17 1.80
N ALA A 22 6.90 -9.92 1.63
CA ALA A 22 7.66 -8.90 0.92
C ALA A 22 7.31 -7.52 1.45
N SER A 23 8.09 -6.50 1.06
CA SER A 23 7.83 -5.12 1.47
C SER A 23 7.14 -4.34 0.36
N VAL A 24 6.22 -3.46 0.74
CA VAL A 24 5.45 -2.61 -0.18
C VAL A 24 5.43 -1.19 0.35
N LYS A 25 5.70 -0.25 -0.53
CA LYS A 25 5.64 1.18 -0.20
C LYS A 25 4.49 1.81 -0.98
N PHE A 26 3.62 2.53 -0.26
CA PHE A 26 2.56 3.34 -0.87
C PHE A 26 3.02 4.79 -0.83
N ASP A 27 3.25 5.36 -2.00
CA ASP A 27 3.69 6.75 -2.14
C ASP A 27 2.48 7.62 -2.50
N PHE A 28 2.06 8.44 -1.55
CA PHE A 28 0.93 9.36 -1.72
C PHE A 28 1.38 10.76 -2.15
N GLY A 29 2.62 10.90 -2.59
CA GLY A 29 3.17 12.18 -2.98
C GLY A 29 3.30 13.13 -1.78
N GLU A 30 2.69 14.29 -1.87
CA GLU A 30 2.77 15.30 -0.81
C GLU A 30 2.12 14.88 0.50
N ASP A 31 1.18 13.95 0.44
CA ASP A 31 0.47 13.45 1.63
C ASP A 31 1.30 12.46 2.45
N GLY A 32 2.42 12.00 1.93
CA GLY A 32 3.36 11.18 2.67
C GLY A 32 3.49 9.76 2.12
N ILE A 33 4.06 8.89 2.95
CA ILE A 33 4.40 7.52 2.57
C ILE A 33 3.88 6.55 3.63
N LEU A 34 3.38 5.40 3.17
CA LEU A 34 3.02 4.27 4.01
C LEU A 34 3.86 3.08 3.58
N LEU A 35 4.73 2.61 4.47
CA LEU A 35 5.58 1.46 4.22
C LEU A 35 5.07 0.25 4.97
N LEU A 36 4.79 -0.83 4.25
CA LEU A 36 4.45 -2.12 4.83
C LEU A 36 5.61 -3.07 4.61
N ASP A 37 6.32 -3.43 5.67
CA ASP A 37 7.37 -4.44 5.61
C ASP A 37 6.81 -5.77 6.11
N ALA A 38 6.33 -6.56 5.18
CA ALA A 38 5.78 -7.88 5.44
C ALA A 38 6.80 -9.00 5.19
N SER A 39 8.08 -8.64 4.99
CA SER A 39 9.17 -9.61 4.84
C SER A 39 9.63 -10.15 6.18
N GLN A 40 9.22 -9.54 7.29
CA GLN A 40 9.53 -9.97 8.64
C GLN A 40 8.26 -10.18 9.46
N VAL A 41 8.36 -10.99 10.49
CA VAL A 41 7.25 -11.29 11.40
C VAL A 41 7.65 -10.84 12.81
N PRO A 42 6.85 -10.00 13.50
CA PRO A 42 5.60 -9.41 13.01
C PRO A 42 5.85 -8.40 11.88
N ASN A 43 4.85 -8.24 11.02
CA ASN A 43 4.91 -7.25 9.94
C ASN A 43 4.97 -5.83 10.52
N VAL A 44 5.76 -4.98 9.87
CA VAL A 44 5.96 -3.60 10.34
C VAL A 44 5.28 -2.63 9.38
N VAL A 45 4.51 -1.71 9.95
CA VAL A 45 3.87 -0.62 9.19
C VAL A 45 4.43 0.70 9.73
N SER A 46 4.98 1.52 8.83
CA SER A 46 5.59 2.78 9.19
C SER A 46 5.34 3.84 8.12
N ASN A 47 5.84 5.05 8.36
CA ASN A 47 5.78 6.13 7.37
C ASN A 47 7.19 6.51 6.89
N ASP A 48 8.14 5.62 7.03
CA ASP A 48 9.52 5.83 6.60
C ASP A 48 9.64 5.67 5.09
N ASP A 49 10.40 6.55 4.44
CA ASP A 49 10.68 6.45 3.02
C ASP A 49 11.91 5.57 2.80
N GLU A 50 11.69 4.27 2.80
CA GLU A 50 12.73 3.27 2.59
C GLU A 50 12.47 2.50 1.31
N ASP A 51 13.49 1.83 0.80
CA ASP A 51 13.34 0.97 -0.36
C ASP A 51 12.42 -0.21 -0.03
N ALA A 52 11.60 -0.57 -1.00
CA ALA A 52 10.67 -1.69 -0.87
C ALA A 52 10.71 -2.55 -2.12
N ASP A 53 10.26 -3.79 -2.00
CA ASP A 53 10.21 -4.71 -3.14
C ASP A 53 9.22 -4.24 -4.20
N CYS A 54 8.18 -3.55 -3.77
CA CYS A 54 7.18 -2.97 -4.66
C CYS A 54 6.82 -1.58 -4.16
N THR A 55 6.71 -0.62 -5.06
CA THR A 55 6.25 0.74 -4.75
C THR A 55 4.99 1.04 -5.54
N MET A 56 3.94 1.44 -4.84
CA MET A 56 2.69 1.86 -5.46
C MET A 56 2.52 3.37 -5.29
N LYS A 57 2.42 4.08 -6.40
CA LYS A 57 2.20 5.52 -6.42
C LYS A 57 0.74 5.80 -6.72
N ILE A 58 0.04 6.38 -5.76
CA ILE A 58 -1.39 6.67 -5.86
C ILE A 58 -1.70 7.88 -4.98
N SER A 59 -2.68 8.69 -5.38
CA SER A 59 -3.11 9.81 -4.53
C SER A 59 -3.83 9.27 -3.29
N MET A 60 -3.80 10.06 -2.22
CA MET A 60 -4.50 9.73 -0.99
C MET A 60 -5.99 9.52 -1.24
N ASP A 61 -6.60 10.40 -2.03
CA ASP A 61 -8.03 10.33 -2.36
C ASP A 61 -8.37 9.02 -3.08
N ASP A 62 -7.55 8.63 -4.06
CA ASP A 62 -7.78 7.40 -4.80
C ASP A 62 -7.56 6.18 -3.91
N PHE A 63 -6.57 6.22 -3.02
CA PHE A 63 -6.34 5.14 -2.07
C PHE A 63 -7.53 4.96 -1.13
N ILE A 64 -8.07 6.05 -0.62
CA ILE A 64 -9.24 6.01 0.25
C ILE A 64 -10.44 5.42 -0.51
N ALA A 65 -10.64 5.82 -1.76
CA ALA A 65 -11.71 5.25 -2.58
C ALA A 65 -11.55 3.75 -2.75
N MET A 66 -10.31 3.27 -2.92
CA MET A 66 -10.02 1.83 -2.99
C MET A 66 -10.36 1.11 -1.69
N THR A 67 -10.05 1.70 -0.54
CA THR A 67 -10.35 1.08 0.76
C THR A 67 -11.85 1.02 1.03
N GLN A 68 -12.62 1.92 0.43
CA GLN A 68 -14.08 1.97 0.58
C GLN A 68 -14.82 1.15 -0.47
N GLY A 69 -14.09 0.51 -1.39
CA GLY A 69 -14.69 -0.27 -2.45
C GLY A 69 -15.25 0.55 -3.61
N GLU A 70 -15.00 1.85 -3.63
CA GLU A 70 -15.50 2.74 -4.69
C GLU A 70 -14.61 2.74 -5.93
N LEU A 71 -13.34 2.36 -5.78
CA LEU A 71 -12.37 2.28 -6.85
C LEU A 71 -11.68 0.93 -6.83
N ASP A 72 -11.74 0.23 -7.96
CA ASP A 72 -11.04 -1.04 -8.13
C ASP A 72 -9.57 -0.78 -8.45
N GLY A 73 -8.67 -1.54 -7.83
CA GLY A 73 -7.23 -1.43 -8.06
C GLY A 73 -6.86 -1.62 -9.53
N THR A 74 -7.47 -2.58 -10.21
CA THR A 74 -7.23 -2.81 -11.63
C THR A 74 -7.66 -1.60 -12.46
N THR A 75 -8.84 -1.05 -12.18
CA THR A 75 -9.34 0.15 -12.84
C THR A 75 -8.42 1.34 -12.60
N ALA A 76 -7.95 1.52 -11.37
CA ALA A 76 -7.03 2.59 -11.01
C ALA A 76 -5.73 2.48 -11.79
N PHE A 77 -5.20 1.26 -11.92
CA PHE A 77 -3.97 1.02 -12.68
C PHE A 77 -4.17 1.34 -14.17
N MET A 78 -5.25 0.86 -14.76
CA MET A 78 -5.52 1.06 -16.19
C MET A 78 -5.83 2.51 -16.54
N SER A 79 -6.41 3.26 -15.61
CA SER A 79 -6.73 4.69 -15.83
C SER A 79 -5.56 5.63 -15.51
N GLY A 80 -4.43 5.08 -15.05
CA GLY A 80 -3.26 5.88 -14.72
C GLY A 80 -3.30 6.54 -13.35
N LYS A 81 -4.28 6.20 -12.52
CA LYS A 81 -4.38 6.72 -11.15
C LYS A 81 -3.42 6.00 -10.20
N LEU A 82 -3.11 4.76 -10.48
CA LEU A 82 -2.18 3.94 -9.71
C LEU A 82 -1.01 3.57 -10.60
N LYS A 83 0.20 3.86 -10.13
CA LYS A 83 1.43 3.44 -10.78
C LYS A 83 2.15 2.44 -9.90
N ILE A 84 2.66 1.39 -10.51
CA ILE A 84 3.34 0.32 -9.79
C ILE A 84 4.79 0.25 -10.28
N GLU A 85 5.73 0.27 -9.35
CA GLU A 85 7.15 0.13 -9.64
C GLU A 85 7.70 -1.03 -8.82
N GLY A 86 8.63 -1.78 -9.38
CA GLY A 86 9.24 -2.94 -8.74
C GLY A 86 8.53 -4.22 -9.08
N ASP A 87 8.27 -5.08 -8.10
CA ASP A 87 7.75 -6.42 -8.33
C ASP A 87 6.23 -6.42 -8.55
N MET A 88 5.82 -6.62 -9.80
CA MET A 88 4.40 -6.67 -10.16
C MET A 88 3.67 -7.85 -9.51
N GLY A 89 4.37 -8.93 -9.24
CA GLY A 89 3.77 -10.09 -8.57
C GLY A 89 3.29 -9.76 -7.17
N ILE A 90 4.04 -8.91 -6.46
CA ILE A 90 3.65 -8.45 -5.13
C ILE A 90 2.39 -7.58 -5.21
N ALA A 91 2.35 -6.68 -6.20
CA ALA A 91 1.19 -5.83 -6.41
C ALA A 91 -0.07 -6.66 -6.68
N MET A 92 0.06 -7.72 -7.46
CA MET A 92 -1.06 -8.62 -7.73
C MET A 92 -1.55 -9.35 -6.48
N LYS A 93 -0.65 -9.73 -5.59
CA LYS A 93 -1.01 -10.35 -4.31
C LYS A 93 -1.82 -9.40 -3.42
N LEU A 94 -1.49 -8.09 -3.48
CA LEU A 94 -2.20 -7.09 -2.68
C LEU A 94 -3.62 -6.85 -3.18
N GLN A 95 -3.87 -7.06 -4.46
CA GLN A 95 -5.19 -6.89 -5.06
C GLN A 95 -6.11 -8.08 -4.83
N GLY A 96 -5.52 -9.18 -4.46
CA GLY A 96 -6.25 -10.41 -4.22
C GLY A 96 -6.93 -10.49 -2.86
#